data_7d1dac0a06d882d733ca162def48cb4b
#
_entry.id   7d1dac0a06d882d733ca162def48cb4b
#
_cell.length_a   1.000
_cell.length_b   1.000
_cell.length_c   1.000
_cell.angle_alpha   90.00
_cell.angle_beta   90.00
_cell.angle_gamma   90.00
#
_symmetry.space_group_name_H-M   'P 1'
#
loop_
_entity.id
_entity.type
_entity.pdbx_description
1 polymer ?
#
loop_
_entity_poly.entity_id
_entity_poly.type
_entity_poly.pdbx_seq_one_letter_code
_entity_poly.pdbx_strand_id
1 'polypeptide(L)'
;MNNFSKEINFSKYSSIRIGPKAEVLVIEDIGEYSSYKILGLGNNVLISNNHPDFAVLGSTFDYIEKKDDLLYVGCATKSGKLLSYAKKNDLANFEFLGKLPGSLGGLVKMNAGLKEFEIFNYIHSIKTKDGYIKKDDIEYSYRHTNLNSIVYEVVFHCTYGYSKTQSEVFKKMRDNQPQVPSAGSCFKNPKNDSAGRLIEAVGLKGFQKGNMAFSAQHANFLANMGDGSFDDAISLINLAKKKVREKFNINLEEEIIIY
;
A
#
# COMPACT_ATOMS: atom_id res chain seq x y z
N MET A 1 -25.70 7.02 4.20
CA MET A 1 -25.77 5.62 4.69
C MET A 1 -25.18 5.62 6.09
N ASN A 2 -25.66 4.77 7.00
CA ASN A 2 -25.09 4.75 8.34
C ASN A 2 -23.87 3.81 8.39
N ASN A 3 -22.88 4.15 9.20
CA ASN A 3 -21.76 3.26 9.51
C ASN A 3 -22.26 1.94 10.11
N PHE A 4 -21.57 0.85 9.83
CA PHE A 4 -21.90 -0.47 10.36
C PHE A 4 -20.64 -1.30 10.58
N SER A 5 -20.71 -2.28 11.44
CA SER A 5 -19.62 -3.25 11.64
C SER A 5 -19.81 -4.49 10.78
N LYS A 6 -18.70 -5.09 10.36
CA LYS A 6 -18.69 -6.41 9.72
C LYS A 6 -17.47 -7.22 10.15
N GLU A 7 -17.62 -8.54 10.22
CA GLU A 7 -16.48 -9.44 10.42
C GLU A 7 -15.61 -9.49 9.15
N ILE A 8 -14.32 -9.25 9.29
CA ILE A 8 -13.31 -9.45 8.25
C ILE A 8 -12.35 -10.55 8.68
N ASN A 9 -12.17 -11.57 7.84
CA ASN A 9 -11.12 -12.57 8.00
C ASN A 9 -9.84 -12.08 7.31
N PHE A 10 -8.86 -11.62 8.08
CA PHE A 10 -7.63 -11.04 7.55
C PHE A 10 -6.73 -12.06 6.84
N SER A 11 -6.83 -13.36 7.14
CA SER A 11 -6.15 -14.38 6.36
C SER A 11 -6.68 -14.54 4.92
N LYS A 12 -7.86 -13.96 4.63
CA LYS A 12 -8.44 -13.90 3.27
C LYS A 12 -8.40 -12.48 2.69
N TYR A 13 -8.43 -11.47 3.55
CA TYR A 13 -8.47 -10.06 3.15
C TYR A 13 -7.08 -9.51 2.81
N SER A 14 -6.07 -9.79 3.63
CA SER A 14 -4.73 -9.31 3.40
C SER A 14 -4.03 -10.05 2.27
N SER A 15 -3.18 -9.35 1.51
CA SER A 15 -2.43 -9.95 0.40
C SER A 15 -1.40 -10.99 0.86
N ILE A 16 -0.89 -10.86 2.09
CA ILE A 16 0.01 -11.86 2.70
C ILE A 16 -0.74 -13.07 3.28
N ARG A 17 -2.09 -12.98 3.37
CA ARG A 17 -2.97 -14.04 3.91
C ARG A 17 -2.65 -14.45 5.34
N ILE A 18 -2.32 -13.49 6.19
CA ILE A 18 -2.10 -13.69 7.63
C ILE A 18 -3.01 -12.73 8.39
N GLY A 19 -3.53 -13.18 9.53
CA GLY A 19 -4.30 -12.39 10.47
C GLY A 19 -5.57 -13.08 10.94
N PRO A 20 -6.16 -12.61 12.07
CA PRO A 20 -7.36 -13.15 12.67
C PRO A 20 -8.62 -12.77 11.90
N LYS A 21 -9.75 -13.23 12.38
CA LYS A 21 -11.06 -12.62 12.15
C LYS A 21 -11.26 -11.51 13.17
N ALA A 22 -11.75 -10.36 12.71
CA ALA A 22 -12.07 -9.24 13.59
C ALA A 22 -13.27 -8.45 13.08
N GLU A 23 -13.99 -7.83 14.01
CA GLU A 23 -15.01 -6.83 13.71
C GLU A 23 -14.32 -5.55 13.20
N VAL A 24 -14.79 -5.02 12.08
CA VAL A 24 -14.23 -3.84 11.43
C VAL A 24 -15.35 -2.87 11.14
N LEU A 25 -15.18 -1.60 11.54
CA LEU A 25 -16.13 -0.54 11.23
C LEU A 25 -16.07 -0.19 9.73
N VAL A 26 -17.21 -0.17 9.06
CA VAL A 26 -17.34 0.35 7.70
C VAL A 26 -17.84 1.79 7.79
N ILE A 27 -17.00 2.72 7.37
CA ILE A 27 -17.28 4.16 7.40
C ILE A 27 -17.97 4.55 6.09
N GLU A 28 -19.20 5.04 6.18
CA GLU A 28 -20.00 5.51 5.04
C GLU A 28 -20.26 7.03 5.08
N ASP A 29 -19.77 7.74 6.10
CA ASP A 29 -19.88 9.20 6.23
C ASP A 29 -18.56 9.83 6.67
N ILE A 30 -18.40 11.13 6.43
CA ILE A 30 -17.24 11.90 6.86
C ILE A 30 -17.43 12.24 8.35
N GLY A 31 -16.44 11.89 9.19
CA GLY A 31 -16.52 12.08 10.63
C GLY A 31 -15.20 11.91 11.36
N GLU A 32 -15.27 11.84 12.68
CA GLU A 32 -14.13 11.61 13.57
C GLU A 32 -14.05 10.12 13.94
N TYR A 33 -12.95 9.47 13.58
CA TYR A 33 -12.71 8.03 13.80
C TYR A 33 -11.28 7.78 14.32
N SER A 34 -10.77 8.67 15.16
CA SER A 34 -9.39 8.65 15.67
C SER A 34 -9.05 7.42 16.52
N SER A 35 -10.05 6.76 17.11
CA SER A 35 -9.88 5.50 17.83
C SER A 35 -9.59 4.30 16.93
N TYR A 36 -9.84 4.42 15.61
CA TYR A 36 -9.66 3.33 14.67
C TYR A 36 -8.39 3.49 13.83
N LYS A 37 -7.75 2.38 13.48
CA LYS A 37 -6.73 2.34 12.42
C LYS A 37 -7.42 2.09 11.08
N ILE A 38 -7.27 3.03 10.15
CA ILE A 38 -7.91 2.94 8.84
C ILE A 38 -7.11 2.00 7.94
N LEU A 39 -7.76 0.96 7.46
CA LEU A 39 -7.18 0.01 6.51
C LEU A 39 -7.65 0.29 5.08
N GLY A 40 -6.74 0.18 4.13
CA GLY A 40 -7.07 0.01 2.71
C GLY A 40 -7.43 -1.45 2.41
N LEU A 41 -6.99 -1.97 1.27
CA LEU A 41 -7.26 -3.35 0.85
C LEU A 41 -6.29 -4.41 1.42
N GLY A 42 -5.57 -4.11 2.49
CA GLY A 42 -4.68 -5.06 3.16
C GLY A 42 -3.44 -5.48 2.37
N ASN A 43 -2.97 -4.64 1.42
CA ASN A 43 -1.86 -4.98 0.53
C ASN A 43 -0.46 -4.73 1.12
N ASN A 44 -0.39 -4.01 2.24
CA ASN A 44 0.89 -3.65 2.89
C ASN A 44 0.79 -3.78 4.42
N VAL A 45 0.12 -4.82 4.92
CA VAL A 45 -0.08 -5.02 6.36
C VAL A 45 0.21 -6.46 6.78
N LEU A 46 0.72 -6.60 8.00
CA LEU A 46 0.84 -7.85 8.73
C LEU A 46 0.11 -7.68 10.08
N ILE A 47 -0.92 -8.49 10.32
CA ILE A 47 -1.85 -8.29 11.43
C ILE A 47 -1.75 -9.44 12.42
N SER A 48 -1.49 -9.11 13.70
CA SER A 48 -1.46 -10.07 14.81
C SER A 48 -2.85 -10.33 15.41
N ASN A 49 -2.93 -11.27 16.34
CA ASN A 49 -4.13 -11.46 17.15
C ASN A 49 -4.37 -10.32 18.16
N ASN A 50 -3.33 -9.59 18.52
CA ASN A 50 -3.40 -8.43 19.43
C ASN A 50 -3.33 -7.13 18.61
N HIS A 51 -4.34 -6.89 17.79
CA HIS A 51 -4.44 -5.73 16.90
C HIS A 51 -5.33 -4.61 17.48
N PRO A 52 -5.17 -3.36 17.03
CA PRO A 52 -6.09 -2.28 17.38
C PRO A 52 -7.44 -2.44 16.65
N ASP A 53 -8.43 -1.64 17.05
CA ASP A 53 -9.68 -1.55 16.30
C ASP A 53 -9.44 -0.98 14.91
N PHE A 54 -10.04 -1.62 13.91
CA PHE A 54 -9.89 -1.25 12.52
C PHE A 54 -11.17 -0.64 11.95
N ALA A 55 -11.00 0.28 11.00
CA ALA A 55 -12.05 0.73 10.11
C ALA A 55 -11.60 0.70 8.64
N VAL A 56 -12.57 0.59 7.75
CA VAL A 56 -12.40 0.69 6.30
C VAL A 56 -13.38 1.71 5.73
N LEU A 57 -13.00 2.42 4.68
CA LEU A 57 -13.94 3.26 3.95
C LEU A 57 -14.90 2.39 3.15
N GLY A 58 -16.17 2.70 3.24
CA GLY A 58 -17.25 1.97 2.59
C GLY A 58 -17.52 2.43 1.16
N SER A 59 -18.64 1.95 0.61
CA SER A 59 -19.00 2.14 -0.79
C SER A 59 -19.29 3.59 -1.16
N THR A 60 -19.70 4.42 -0.22
CA THR A 60 -19.90 5.87 -0.42
C THR A 60 -18.62 6.55 -0.93
N PHE A 61 -17.45 6.00 -0.59
CA PHE A 61 -16.14 6.51 -1.02
C PHE A 61 -15.54 5.73 -2.20
N ASP A 62 -16.31 4.92 -2.94
CA ASP A 62 -15.87 4.22 -4.16
C ASP A 62 -16.48 4.84 -5.41
N TYR A 63 -16.03 6.03 -5.77
CA TYR A 63 -16.51 6.76 -6.95
C TYR A 63 -15.35 7.41 -7.71
N ILE A 64 -15.62 7.76 -8.99
CA ILE A 64 -14.75 8.55 -9.86
C ILE A 64 -15.65 9.53 -10.60
N GLU A 65 -15.47 10.82 -10.38
CA GLU A 65 -16.23 11.89 -11.01
C GLU A 65 -15.28 12.89 -11.67
N LYS A 66 -15.54 13.19 -12.94
CA LYS A 66 -14.83 14.26 -13.66
C LYS A 66 -15.70 15.52 -13.66
N LYS A 67 -15.13 16.63 -13.22
CA LYS A 67 -15.75 17.97 -13.26
C LYS A 67 -14.72 18.92 -13.86
N ASP A 68 -15.03 19.46 -15.02
CA ASP A 68 -14.10 20.30 -15.80
C ASP A 68 -12.75 19.60 -16.01
N ASP A 69 -11.65 20.23 -15.59
CA ASP A 69 -10.28 19.69 -15.70
C ASP A 69 -9.82 18.97 -14.43
N LEU A 70 -10.71 18.64 -13.52
CA LEU A 70 -10.42 17.94 -12.28
C LEU A 70 -11.13 16.58 -12.22
N LEU A 71 -10.41 15.60 -11.67
CA LEU A 71 -10.89 14.25 -11.42
C LEU A 71 -10.98 14.02 -9.91
N TYR A 72 -12.19 13.87 -9.40
CA TYR A 72 -12.51 13.58 -8.00
C TYR A 72 -12.64 12.07 -7.80
N VAL A 73 -11.88 11.51 -6.90
CA VAL A 73 -11.83 10.06 -6.70
C VAL A 73 -11.94 9.73 -5.21
N GLY A 74 -12.97 8.99 -4.85
CA GLY A 74 -13.15 8.50 -3.47
C GLY A 74 -12.07 7.51 -3.05
N CYS A 75 -11.64 7.58 -1.80
CA CYS A 75 -10.47 6.85 -1.30
C CYS A 75 -10.67 5.34 -1.11
N ALA A 76 -11.91 4.82 -1.16
CA ALA A 76 -12.18 3.38 -1.25
C ALA A 76 -11.97 2.82 -2.67
N THR A 77 -11.84 3.68 -3.69
CA THR A 77 -11.66 3.27 -5.09
C THR A 77 -10.37 2.45 -5.26
N LYS A 78 -10.51 1.29 -5.90
CA LYS A 78 -9.38 0.41 -6.21
C LYS A 78 -8.50 1.01 -7.30
N SER A 79 -7.19 0.88 -7.17
CA SER A 79 -6.21 1.34 -8.17
C SER A 79 -6.52 0.83 -9.59
N GLY A 80 -6.91 -0.43 -9.73
CA GLY A 80 -7.29 -1.03 -11.01
C GLY A 80 -8.56 -0.40 -11.62
N LYS A 81 -9.56 0.01 -10.80
CA LYS A 81 -10.75 0.73 -11.25
C LYS A 81 -10.37 2.13 -11.76
N LEU A 82 -9.52 2.84 -11.03
CA LEU A 82 -9.01 4.16 -11.41
C LEU A 82 -8.20 4.08 -12.72
N LEU A 83 -7.28 3.12 -12.83
CA LEU A 83 -6.52 2.89 -14.08
C LEU A 83 -7.43 2.59 -15.28
N SER A 84 -8.44 1.74 -15.08
CA SER A 84 -9.39 1.39 -16.16
C SER A 84 -10.19 2.61 -16.62
N TYR A 85 -10.61 3.46 -15.67
CA TYR A 85 -11.26 4.73 -15.96
C TYR A 85 -10.33 5.66 -16.74
N ALA A 86 -9.10 5.85 -16.26
CA ALA A 86 -8.10 6.71 -16.90
C ALA A 86 -7.82 6.27 -18.34
N LYS A 87 -7.58 4.97 -18.56
CA LYS A 87 -7.38 4.41 -19.90
C LYS A 87 -8.58 4.65 -20.85
N LYS A 88 -9.82 4.49 -20.34
CA LYS A 88 -11.04 4.69 -21.13
C LYS A 88 -11.25 6.17 -21.53
N ASN A 89 -10.78 7.09 -20.69
CA ASN A 89 -11.00 8.53 -20.87
C ASN A 89 -9.72 9.26 -21.31
N ASP A 90 -8.74 8.53 -21.84
CA ASP A 90 -7.44 9.06 -22.32
C ASP A 90 -6.68 9.91 -21.30
N LEU A 91 -6.78 9.59 -19.99
CA LEU A 91 -6.10 10.32 -18.92
C LEU A 91 -4.71 9.71 -18.66
N ALA A 92 -3.69 10.52 -18.82
CA ALA A 92 -2.29 10.21 -18.51
C ALA A 92 -2.01 10.29 -16.98
N ASN A 93 -0.81 9.89 -16.59
CA ASN A 93 -0.29 9.93 -15.22
C ASN A 93 -0.92 8.91 -14.25
N PHE A 94 -1.68 7.94 -14.75
CA PHE A 94 -2.23 6.83 -13.96
C PHE A 94 -1.66 5.47 -14.38
N GLU A 95 -0.80 5.40 -15.39
CA GLU A 95 -0.25 4.16 -15.97
C GLU A 95 0.52 3.31 -14.94
N PHE A 96 1.21 3.97 -14.00
CA PHE A 96 1.95 3.29 -12.93
C PHE A 96 1.07 2.50 -11.95
N LEU A 97 -0.25 2.81 -11.88
CA LEU A 97 -1.20 2.09 -11.03
C LEU A 97 -1.40 0.63 -11.48
N GLY A 98 -1.03 0.27 -12.71
CA GLY A 98 -1.28 -1.06 -13.28
C GLY A 98 -0.67 -2.23 -12.50
N LYS A 99 0.30 -1.96 -11.65
CA LYS A 99 0.95 -2.96 -10.79
C LYS A 99 1.03 -2.51 -9.31
N LEU A 100 0.25 -1.52 -8.92
CA LEU A 100 0.12 -1.05 -7.54
C LEU A 100 -1.26 -1.44 -6.99
N PRO A 101 -1.42 -2.65 -6.42
CA PRO A 101 -2.70 -3.05 -5.84
C PRO A 101 -2.98 -2.23 -4.58
N GLY A 102 -4.24 -1.86 -4.39
CA GLY A 102 -4.67 -1.13 -3.20
C GLY A 102 -5.89 -0.27 -3.44
N SER A 103 -6.41 0.35 -2.38
CA SER A 103 -7.33 1.47 -2.47
C SER A 103 -6.57 2.78 -2.60
N LEU A 104 -7.18 3.77 -3.19
CA LEU A 104 -6.58 5.10 -3.39
C LEU A 104 -6.09 5.69 -2.05
N GLY A 105 -6.90 5.61 -0.99
CA GLY A 105 -6.50 6.10 0.34
C GLY A 105 -5.24 5.43 0.89
N GLY A 106 -5.10 4.10 0.70
CA GLY A 106 -3.89 3.38 1.09
C GLY A 106 -2.66 3.80 0.27
N LEU A 107 -2.82 4.04 -1.04
CA LEU A 107 -1.73 4.53 -1.89
C LEU A 107 -1.29 5.95 -1.49
N VAL A 108 -2.24 6.83 -1.20
CA VAL A 108 -1.96 8.22 -0.78
C VAL A 108 -1.26 8.23 0.58
N LYS A 109 -1.75 7.46 1.56
CA LYS A 109 -1.18 7.44 2.92
C LYS A 109 0.31 7.13 2.96
N MET A 110 0.79 6.28 2.04
CA MET A 110 2.20 5.89 1.97
C MET A 110 2.98 6.53 0.81
N ASN A 111 2.41 7.50 0.12
CA ASN A 111 2.97 8.05 -1.13
C ASN A 111 3.45 6.92 -2.06
N ALA A 112 2.54 6.00 -2.40
CA ALA A 112 2.88 4.82 -3.19
C ALA A 112 3.31 5.18 -4.60
N GLY A 113 4.27 4.42 -5.14
CA GLY A 113 4.77 4.67 -6.49
C GLY A 113 5.76 3.61 -6.98
N LEU A 114 6.28 3.83 -8.16
CA LEU A 114 7.31 3.03 -8.83
C LEU A 114 8.44 3.96 -9.25
N LYS A 115 9.61 3.83 -8.62
CA LYS A 115 10.76 4.75 -8.81
C LYS A 115 10.33 6.20 -8.55
N GLU A 116 10.55 7.10 -9.52
CA GLU A 116 10.19 8.51 -9.50
C GLU A 116 8.68 8.78 -9.69
N PHE A 117 7.90 7.79 -10.09
CA PHE A 117 6.46 7.92 -10.33
C PHE A 117 5.69 7.64 -9.04
N GLU A 118 5.56 8.64 -8.18
CA GLU A 118 4.83 8.58 -6.93
C GLU A 118 3.49 9.29 -7.05
N ILE A 119 2.48 8.83 -6.30
CA ILE A 119 1.11 9.33 -6.44
C ILE A 119 0.99 10.83 -6.15
N PHE A 120 1.79 11.35 -5.20
CA PHE A 120 1.80 12.77 -4.86
C PHE A 120 2.31 13.67 -6.00
N ASN A 121 3.02 13.14 -7.00
CA ASN A 121 3.41 13.95 -8.16
C ASN A 121 2.19 14.48 -8.93
N TYR A 122 1.04 13.83 -8.82
CA TYR A 122 -0.15 14.07 -9.65
C TYR A 122 -1.37 14.58 -8.88
N ILE A 123 -1.31 14.61 -7.55
CA ILE A 123 -2.40 15.11 -6.69
C ILE A 123 -2.49 16.63 -6.81
N HIS A 124 -3.73 17.14 -6.95
CA HIS A 124 -4.07 18.54 -6.80
C HIS A 124 -4.38 18.87 -5.33
N SER A 125 -5.31 18.11 -4.72
CA SER A 125 -5.73 18.26 -3.33
C SER A 125 -6.32 16.96 -2.78
N ILE A 126 -6.45 16.90 -1.47
CA ILE A 126 -7.15 15.81 -0.78
C ILE A 126 -8.28 16.37 0.09
N LYS A 127 -9.29 15.55 0.36
CA LYS A 127 -10.41 15.90 1.25
C LYS A 127 -10.31 15.11 2.54
N THR A 128 -10.31 15.82 3.66
CA THR A 128 -10.42 15.29 5.02
C THR A 128 -11.76 15.70 5.65
N LYS A 129 -11.98 15.37 6.91
CA LYS A 129 -13.16 15.86 7.65
C LYS A 129 -13.18 17.39 7.78
N ASP A 130 -12.03 18.04 7.76
CA ASP A 130 -11.87 19.49 7.95
C ASP A 130 -11.90 20.26 6.61
N GLY A 131 -12.14 19.57 5.49
CA GLY A 131 -12.19 20.16 4.16
C GLY A 131 -11.03 19.74 3.24
N TYR A 132 -10.81 20.54 2.20
CA TYR A 132 -9.74 20.28 1.24
C TYR A 132 -8.41 20.87 1.69
N ILE A 133 -7.35 20.06 1.53
CA ILE A 133 -5.95 20.44 1.75
C ILE A 133 -5.26 20.38 0.39
N LYS A 134 -4.59 21.45 -0.02
CA LYS A 134 -3.79 21.47 -1.25
C LYS A 134 -2.55 20.62 -1.10
N LYS A 135 -2.07 20.05 -2.20
CA LYS A 135 -0.84 19.24 -2.22
C LYS A 135 0.34 19.97 -1.58
N ASP A 136 0.50 21.27 -1.87
CA ASP A 136 1.64 22.08 -1.41
C ASP A 136 1.66 22.31 0.12
N ASP A 137 0.52 22.07 0.78
CA ASP A 137 0.39 22.15 2.25
C ASP A 137 0.64 20.79 2.93
N ILE A 138 1.02 19.75 2.17
CA ILE A 138 1.26 18.40 2.66
C ILE A 138 2.74 18.06 2.54
N GLU A 139 3.36 17.66 3.64
CA GLU A 139 4.71 17.13 3.61
C GLU A 139 4.68 15.65 3.22
N TYR A 140 5.44 15.30 2.18
CA TYR A 140 5.57 13.94 1.71
C TYR A 140 6.99 13.65 1.23
N SER A 141 7.36 12.39 1.33
CA SER A 141 8.64 11.88 0.86
C SER A 141 8.50 10.39 0.46
N TYR A 142 9.59 9.74 0.12
CA TYR A 142 9.59 8.31 -0.21
C TYR A 142 8.92 7.48 0.87
N ARG A 143 7.78 6.86 0.55
CA ARG A 143 6.97 6.01 1.45
C ARG A 143 6.52 6.70 2.73
N HIS A 144 6.30 7.99 2.68
CA HIS A 144 5.88 8.78 3.84
C HIS A 144 4.99 9.96 3.46
N THR A 145 4.02 10.24 4.34
CA THR A 145 3.25 11.49 4.36
C THR A 145 2.99 11.90 5.81
N ASN A 146 2.90 13.20 6.07
CA ASN A 146 2.50 13.74 7.39
C ASN A 146 0.98 13.71 7.65
N LEU A 147 0.21 13.05 6.79
CA LEU A 147 -1.25 12.98 6.90
C LEU A 147 -1.67 12.18 8.13
N ASN A 148 -2.21 12.84 9.15
CA ASN A 148 -2.74 12.20 10.36
C ASN A 148 -4.26 12.01 10.31
N SER A 149 -4.96 12.75 9.45
CA SER A 149 -6.39 12.64 9.23
C SER A 149 -6.73 11.58 8.19
N ILE A 150 -7.98 11.08 8.23
CA ILE A 150 -8.52 10.21 7.19
C ILE A 150 -8.68 11.03 5.90
N VAL A 151 -8.20 10.47 4.80
CA VAL A 151 -8.43 11.02 3.46
C VAL A 151 -9.65 10.31 2.86
N TYR A 152 -10.69 11.07 2.55
CA TYR A 152 -11.95 10.56 2.00
C TYR A 152 -12.00 10.63 0.48
N GLU A 153 -11.34 11.65 -0.11
CA GLU A 153 -11.31 11.89 -1.54
C GLU A 153 -9.96 12.45 -1.95
N VAL A 154 -9.53 12.17 -3.16
CA VAL A 154 -8.35 12.76 -3.81
C VAL A 154 -8.78 13.44 -5.10
N VAL A 155 -8.28 14.63 -5.33
CA VAL A 155 -8.50 15.39 -6.57
C VAL A 155 -7.21 15.40 -7.38
N PHE A 156 -7.32 15.10 -8.67
CA PHE A 156 -6.22 15.13 -9.63
C PHE A 156 -6.51 16.13 -10.74
N HIS A 157 -5.47 16.71 -11.34
CA HIS A 157 -5.63 17.38 -12.62
C HIS A 157 -5.83 16.36 -13.75
N CYS A 158 -6.77 16.62 -14.65
CA CYS A 158 -6.93 15.84 -15.87
C CYS A 158 -5.83 16.21 -16.86
N THR A 159 -4.89 15.29 -17.08
CA THR A 159 -3.90 15.39 -18.16
C THR A 159 -4.26 14.34 -19.21
N TYR A 160 -4.38 14.71 -20.47
CA TYR A 160 -4.74 13.78 -21.55
C TYR A 160 -3.50 13.15 -22.18
N GLY A 161 -3.69 12.01 -22.86
CA GLY A 161 -2.63 11.28 -23.53
C GLY A 161 -2.18 10.02 -22.78
N TYR A 162 -3.13 9.13 -22.41
CA TYR A 162 -2.82 7.83 -21.81
C TYR A 162 -1.85 7.03 -22.69
N SER A 163 -0.71 6.65 -22.13
CA SER A 163 0.33 5.92 -22.84
C SER A 163 0.31 4.42 -22.59
N LYS A 164 -0.10 3.64 -23.62
CA LYS A 164 0.01 2.16 -23.57
C LYS A 164 1.46 1.72 -23.40
N THR A 165 2.40 2.39 -24.09
CA THR A 165 3.85 2.09 -23.99
C THR A 165 4.35 2.27 -22.57
N GLN A 166 4.00 3.40 -21.92
CA GLN A 166 4.36 3.65 -20.52
C GLN A 166 3.75 2.60 -19.58
N SER A 167 2.49 2.21 -19.80
CA SER A 167 1.84 1.15 -19.03
C SER A 167 2.59 -0.19 -19.15
N GLU A 168 3.09 -0.56 -20.33
CA GLU A 168 3.89 -1.77 -20.51
C GLU A 168 5.27 -1.67 -19.83
N VAL A 169 5.89 -0.50 -19.82
CA VAL A 169 7.13 -0.25 -19.06
C VAL A 169 6.91 -0.51 -17.58
N PHE A 170 5.83 0.02 -16.99
CA PHE A 170 5.50 -0.22 -15.57
C PHE A 170 5.19 -1.69 -15.26
N LYS A 171 4.54 -2.41 -16.17
CA LYS A 171 4.33 -3.86 -16.00
C LYS A 171 5.67 -4.60 -15.94
N LYS A 172 6.58 -4.33 -16.88
CA LYS A 172 7.92 -4.96 -16.92
C LYS A 172 8.76 -4.66 -15.68
N MET A 173 8.66 -3.46 -15.10
CA MET A 173 9.37 -3.10 -13.86
C MET A 173 9.03 -4.02 -12.68
N ARG A 174 7.91 -4.72 -12.71
CA ARG A 174 7.42 -5.60 -11.64
C ARG A 174 7.38 -7.09 -12.01
N ASP A 175 7.92 -7.47 -13.15
CA ASP A 175 7.95 -8.87 -13.57
C ASP A 175 8.83 -9.76 -12.70
N ASN A 176 9.76 -9.15 -11.94
CA ASN A 176 10.59 -9.85 -10.96
C ASN A 176 9.91 -10.03 -9.58
N GLN A 177 8.64 -9.66 -9.43
CA GLN A 177 7.93 -9.83 -8.16
C GLN A 177 7.34 -11.24 -8.04
N PRO A 178 7.40 -11.85 -6.84
CA PRO A 178 6.86 -13.20 -6.63
C PRO A 178 5.34 -13.23 -6.83
N GLN A 179 4.85 -14.34 -7.37
CA GLN A 179 3.42 -14.59 -7.59
C GLN A 179 2.77 -15.33 -6.40
N VAL A 180 3.38 -15.29 -5.24
CA VAL A 180 2.88 -15.90 -3.99
C VAL A 180 2.31 -14.83 -3.06
N PRO A 181 1.42 -15.19 -2.11
CA PRO A 181 0.90 -14.24 -1.14
C PRO A 181 2.02 -13.51 -0.39
N SER A 182 1.99 -12.18 -0.43
CA SER A 182 2.95 -11.31 0.25
C SER A 182 2.34 -9.93 0.48
N ALA A 183 2.93 -9.12 1.35
CA ALA A 183 2.52 -7.74 1.57
C ALA A 183 3.35 -6.72 0.75
N GLY A 184 3.92 -7.14 -0.39
CA GLY A 184 4.83 -6.29 -1.16
C GLY A 184 6.24 -6.27 -0.56
N SER A 185 6.93 -5.13 -0.71
CA SER A 185 8.27 -4.94 -0.11
C SER A 185 8.19 -4.96 1.40
N CYS A 186 9.01 -5.80 2.04
CA CYS A 186 9.07 -5.90 3.49
C CYS A 186 9.74 -4.67 4.14
N PHE A 187 10.78 -4.16 3.52
CA PHE A 187 11.57 -3.02 4.01
C PHE A 187 11.66 -1.91 2.97
N LYS A 188 11.76 -0.68 3.44
CA LYS A 188 12.12 0.48 2.62
C LYS A 188 13.56 0.33 2.12
N ASN A 189 13.85 0.87 0.95
CA ASN A 189 15.23 0.94 0.48
C ASN A 189 15.99 2.01 1.29
N PRO A 190 17.13 1.66 1.90
CA PRO A 190 17.96 2.65 2.55
C PRO A 190 18.61 3.59 1.53
N LYS A 191 19.09 4.75 2.00
CA LYS A 191 19.78 5.73 1.14
C LYS A 191 20.98 5.07 0.46
N ASN A 192 21.03 5.17 -0.87
CA ASN A 192 22.11 4.65 -1.73
C ASN A 192 22.24 3.11 -1.79
N ASP A 193 21.23 2.36 -1.33
CA ASP A 193 21.24 0.90 -1.42
C ASP A 193 19.82 0.34 -1.61
N SER A 194 19.71 -0.97 -1.80
CA SER A 194 18.41 -1.63 -1.83
C SER A 194 18.29 -2.69 -0.74
N ALA A 195 17.14 -2.72 -0.06
CA ALA A 195 16.87 -3.72 0.96
C ALA A 195 16.98 -5.16 0.40
N GLY A 196 16.52 -5.39 -0.84
CA GLY A 196 16.63 -6.70 -1.48
C GLY A 196 18.06 -7.17 -1.64
N ARG A 197 18.99 -6.29 -2.09
CA ARG A 197 20.42 -6.61 -2.20
C ARG A 197 21.04 -6.94 -0.84
N LEU A 198 20.71 -6.14 0.19
CA LEU A 198 21.22 -6.35 1.54
C LEU A 198 20.76 -7.68 2.13
N ILE A 199 19.47 -8.03 1.98
CA ILE A 199 18.90 -9.31 2.45
C ILE A 199 19.54 -10.49 1.71
N GLU A 200 19.76 -10.38 0.40
CA GLU A 200 20.45 -11.40 -0.41
C GLU A 200 21.91 -11.56 0.04
N ALA A 201 22.62 -10.46 0.28
CA ALA A 201 24.02 -10.46 0.69
C ALA A 201 24.25 -11.05 2.10
N VAL A 202 23.24 -11.10 2.97
CA VAL A 202 23.31 -11.79 4.26
C VAL A 202 22.78 -13.23 4.21
N GLY A 203 22.54 -13.77 2.99
CA GLY A 203 22.15 -15.16 2.78
C GLY A 203 20.70 -15.48 3.14
N LEU A 204 19.82 -14.48 3.09
CA LEU A 204 18.40 -14.68 3.44
C LEU A 204 17.47 -14.78 2.21
N LYS A 205 17.95 -14.57 0.99
CA LYS A 205 17.15 -14.84 -0.23
C LYS A 205 16.78 -16.31 -0.31
N GLY A 206 15.48 -16.62 -0.39
CA GLY A 206 14.97 -17.98 -0.35
C GLY A 206 14.99 -18.65 1.03
N PHE A 207 15.48 -17.97 2.07
CA PHE A 207 15.50 -18.53 3.42
C PHE A 207 14.09 -18.61 3.99
N GLN A 208 13.74 -19.79 4.51
CA GLN A 208 12.43 -20.12 5.05
C GLN A 208 12.48 -20.39 6.55
N LYS A 209 11.44 -19.96 7.27
CA LYS A 209 11.16 -20.31 8.65
C LYS A 209 9.67 -20.66 8.76
N GLY A 210 9.35 -21.86 9.25
CA GLY A 210 7.98 -22.36 9.16
C GLY A 210 7.46 -22.30 7.72
N ASN A 211 6.30 -21.71 7.52
CA ASN A 211 5.72 -21.49 6.18
C ASN A 211 5.89 -20.04 5.67
N MET A 212 6.82 -19.29 6.24
CA MET A 212 7.20 -17.97 5.77
C MET A 212 8.61 -17.98 5.16
N ALA A 213 8.84 -17.22 4.09
CA ALA A 213 10.14 -17.14 3.44
C ALA A 213 10.44 -15.74 2.90
N PHE A 214 11.71 -15.32 2.85
CA PHE A 214 12.11 -14.31 1.89
C PHE A 214 12.15 -14.91 0.49
N SER A 215 11.44 -14.29 -0.46
CA SER A 215 11.29 -14.86 -1.80
C SER A 215 12.63 -15.12 -2.49
N ALA A 216 12.75 -16.29 -3.13
CA ALA A 216 13.88 -16.63 -3.99
C ALA A 216 13.95 -15.78 -5.26
N GLN A 217 12.81 -15.18 -5.68
CA GLN A 217 12.75 -14.30 -6.84
C GLN A 217 13.16 -12.87 -6.51
N HIS A 218 12.68 -12.33 -5.36
CA HIS A 218 12.97 -10.97 -4.91
C HIS A 218 13.12 -10.94 -3.37
N ALA A 219 14.35 -10.82 -2.87
CA ALA A 219 14.68 -11.02 -1.46
C ALA A 219 13.97 -10.04 -0.48
N ASN A 220 13.50 -8.87 -0.94
CA ASN A 220 12.72 -7.93 -0.10
C ASN A 220 11.22 -8.28 0.01
N PHE A 221 10.77 -9.41 -0.55
CA PHE A 221 9.39 -9.87 -0.44
C PHE A 221 9.31 -11.00 0.59
N LEU A 222 8.58 -10.72 1.68
CA LEU A 222 8.22 -11.74 2.66
C LEU A 222 7.00 -12.51 2.15
N ALA A 223 7.21 -13.75 1.78
CA ALA A 223 6.25 -14.63 1.11
C ALA A 223 5.63 -15.62 2.10
N ASN A 224 4.31 -15.79 2.02
CA ASN A 224 3.59 -16.85 2.70
C ASN A 224 3.52 -18.07 1.75
N MET A 225 4.19 -19.14 2.13
CA MET A 225 4.31 -20.37 1.32
C MET A 225 3.14 -21.32 1.53
N GLY A 226 2.15 -20.94 2.32
CA GLY A 226 0.97 -21.68 2.72
C GLY A 226 0.85 -21.77 4.24
N ASP A 227 -0.26 -21.29 4.79
CA ASP A 227 -0.54 -21.30 6.24
C ASP A 227 0.58 -20.71 7.12
N GLY A 228 1.25 -19.65 6.62
CA GLY A 228 2.29 -18.94 7.35
C GLY A 228 1.75 -18.23 8.58
N SER A 229 2.54 -18.19 9.66
CA SER A 229 2.17 -17.55 10.92
C SER A 229 2.71 -16.12 11.03
N PHE A 230 2.06 -15.29 11.86
CA PHE A 230 2.55 -13.97 12.24
C PHE A 230 3.93 -14.06 12.90
N ASP A 231 4.12 -15.04 13.81
CA ASP A 231 5.37 -15.20 14.58
C ASP A 231 6.55 -15.60 13.68
N ASP A 232 6.33 -16.45 12.68
CA ASP A 232 7.36 -16.78 11.69
C ASP A 232 7.72 -15.56 10.84
N ALA A 233 6.73 -14.76 10.43
CA ALA A 233 6.93 -13.53 9.69
C ALA A 233 7.78 -12.52 10.48
N ILE A 234 7.42 -12.24 11.74
CA ILE A 234 8.17 -11.35 12.64
C ILE A 234 9.59 -11.88 12.90
N SER A 235 9.72 -13.19 13.08
CA SER A 235 11.04 -13.80 13.28
C SER A 235 11.98 -13.58 12.08
N LEU A 236 11.46 -13.70 10.84
CA LEU A 236 12.22 -13.43 9.63
C LEU A 236 12.56 -11.94 9.48
N ILE A 237 11.63 -11.05 9.77
CA ILE A 237 11.84 -9.59 9.76
C ILE A 237 12.99 -9.24 10.73
N ASN A 238 12.92 -9.71 11.97
CA ASN A 238 13.95 -9.45 12.99
C ASN A 238 15.30 -10.07 12.62
N LEU A 239 15.32 -11.27 12.03
CA LEU A 239 16.54 -11.92 11.56
C LEU A 239 17.22 -11.09 10.45
N ALA A 240 16.44 -10.56 9.49
CA ALA A 240 16.98 -9.72 8.44
C ALA A 240 17.56 -8.42 8.99
N LYS A 241 16.83 -7.72 9.89
CA LYS A 241 17.31 -6.50 10.57
C LYS A 241 18.62 -6.76 11.30
N LYS A 242 18.70 -7.85 12.08
CA LYS A 242 19.90 -8.24 12.83
C LYS A 242 21.09 -8.48 11.91
N LYS A 243 20.94 -9.39 10.92
CA LYS A 243 22.05 -9.78 10.03
C LYS A 243 22.55 -8.61 9.16
N VAL A 244 21.64 -7.77 8.67
CA VAL A 244 22.02 -6.59 7.86
C VAL A 244 22.73 -5.58 8.74
N ARG A 245 22.26 -5.33 9.97
CA ARG A 245 22.94 -4.47 10.93
C ARG A 245 24.35 -4.96 11.27
N GLU A 246 24.51 -6.25 11.55
CA GLU A 246 25.80 -6.86 11.88
C GLU A 246 26.79 -6.76 10.74
N LYS A 247 26.37 -7.00 9.49
CA LYS A 247 27.28 -7.04 8.33
C LYS A 247 27.55 -5.68 7.70
N PHE A 248 26.55 -4.79 7.65
CA PHE A 248 26.63 -3.54 6.89
C PHE A 248 26.51 -2.28 7.75
N ASN A 249 26.22 -2.41 9.05
CA ASN A 249 25.92 -1.30 9.96
C ASN A 249 24.72 -0.44 9.47
N ILE A 250 23.77 -1.05 8.76
CA ILE A 250 22.54 -0.42 8.24
C ILE A 250 21.34 -0.94 9.04
N ASN A 251 20.48 -0.03 9.51
CA ASN A 251 19.18 -0.37 10.10
C ASN A 251 18.15 -0.44 8.98
N LEU A 252 17.58 -1.63 8.74
CA LEU A 252 16.42 -1.77 7.86
C LEU A 252 15.17 -1.21 8.56
N GLU A 253 14.41 -0.41 7.83
CA GLU A 253 13.10 0.12 8.25
C GLU A 253 11.99 -0.63 7.51
N GLU A 254 11.00 -1.10 8.23
CA GLU A 254 9.86 -1.80 7.63
C GLU A 254 9.06 -0.87 6.70
N GLU A 255 8.74 -1.34 5.49
CA GLU A 255 7.73 -0.75 4.61
C GLU A 255 6.35 -1.34 4.92
N ILE A 256 6.31 -2.64 5.26
CA ILE A 256 5.09 -3.30 5.75
C ILE A 256 4.66 -2.73 7.11
N ILE A 257 3.36 -2.46 7.25
CA ILE A 257 2.78 -1.98 8.51
C ILE A 257 2.38 -3.19 9.35
N ILE A 258 2.89 -3.25 10.58
CA ILE A 258 2.65 -4.36 11.51
C ILE A 258 1.69 -3.87 12.60
N TYR A 259 0.60 -4.62 12.79
CA TYR A 259 -0.42 -4.36 13.79
C TYR A 259 -0.53 -5.52 14.79
#